data_fb481787a37a3ad94afcb485141f1070
#
_entry.id   fb481787a37a3ad94afcb485141f1070
#
_cell.length_a   1.000
_cell.length_b   1.000
_cell.length_c   1.000
_cell.angle_alpha   90.00
_cell.angle_beta   90.00
_cell.angle_gamma   90.00
#
_symmetry.space_group_name_H-M   'P 1'
#
loop_
_entity.id
_entity.type
_entity.pdbx_description
1 polymer ?
#
loop_
_entity_poly.entity_id
_entity_poly.type
_entity_poly.pdbx_seq_one_letter_code
_entity_poly.pdbx_strand_id
1 'polypeptide(L)'
;MSNNTVKPASKLSELIVSNTEREQVDITQRITDAPWKMIVVYRGQHCPMCTKQLNALAKMTQDFKDIGVEVVAVSGDSHDQLEAHFEKLDVNFPLYYNLTLEQMTELGLYISEPRSNTETDHPFAEPAIIVLNEQNQVQVLDKSNSPFSRPDMQQLLSGIQYTRENDYPIRGTFS
;
A
#
# COMPACT_ATOMS: atom_id res chain seq x y z
N MET A 1 13.51 -24.11 -2.68
CA MET A 1 12.97 -23.02 -1.85
C MET A 1 11.71 -22.49 -2.51
N SER A 2 10.59 -22.66 -1.87
CA SER A 2 9.35 -22.12 -2.39
C SER A 2 9.39 -20.60 -2.21
N ASN A 3 9.56 -19.87 -3.31
CA ASN A 3 9.32 -18.43 -3.33
C ASN A 3 7.81 -18.23 -3.12
N ASN A 4 7.42 -18.16 -1.86
CA ASN A 4 6.04 -17.96 -1.47
C ASN A 4 5.71 -16.46 -1.48
N THR A 5 6.02 -15.80 -2.61
CA THR A 5 5.65 -14.41 -2.80
C THR A 5 4.14 -14.28 -2.90
N VAL A 6 3.63 -13.17 -2.39
CA VAL A 6 2.20 -12.85 -2.43
C VAL A 6 1.71 -12.80 -3.88
N LYS A 7 0.58 -13.46 -4.14
CA LYS A 7 -0.07 -13.54 -5.46
C LYS A 7 -1.55 -13.21 -5.33
N PRO A 8 -2.24 -12.90 -6.44
CA PRO A 8 -3.71 -12.81 -6.40
C PRO A 8 -4.34 -14.06 -5.78
N ALA A 9 -5.37 -13.86 -4.99
CA ALA A 9 -6.09 -14.86 -4.21
C ALA A 9 -5.34 -15.47 -3.03
N SER A 10 -4.03 -15.19 -2.86
CA SER A 10 -3.35 -15.62 -1.64
C SER A 10 -3.84 -14.81 -0.44
N LYS A 11 -3.86 -15.47 0.71
CA LYS A 11 -4.24 -14.82 1.97
C LYS A 11 -3.05 -14.09 2.55
N LEU A 12 -3.23 -12.80 2.83
CA LEU A 12 -2.25 -11.99 3.56
C LEU A 12 -2.71 -11.93 5.02
N SER A 13 -2.16 -12.84 5.84
CA SER A 13 -2.66 -13.06 7.20
C SER A 13 -2.08 -12.09 8.22
N GLU A 14 -0.87 -11.56 7.97
CA GLU A 14 -0.20 -10.67 8.91
C GLU A 14 0.85 -9.83 8.18
N LEU A 15 0.92 -8.55 8.55
CA LEU A 15 1.98 -7.65 8.09
C LEU A 15 2.22 -6.61 9.20
N ILE A 16 3.23 -6.87 10.04
CA ILE A 16 3.53 -6.03 11.20
C ILE A 16 4.40 -4.85 10.78
N VAL A 17 3.89 -3.66 11.03
CA VAL A 17 4.55 -2.38 10.76
C VAL A 17 4.39 -1.47 11.97
N SER A 18 4.89 -0.25 11.91
CA SER A 18 4.78 0.72 13.01
C SER A 18 3.79 1.83 12.66
N ASN A 19 2.99 2.24 13.64
CA ASN A 19 2.10 3.39 13.51
C ASN A 19 2.78 4.67 14.01
N THR A 20 2.13 5.82 13.87
CA THR A 20 2.68 7.12 14.27
C THR A 20 2.91 7.24 15.78
N GLU A 21 2.32 6.39 16.59
CA GLU A 21 2.49 6.33 18.04
C GLU A 21 3.63 5.39 18.44
N ARG A 22 4.44 4.91 17.48
CA ARG A 22 5.56 3.98 17.65
C ARG A 22 5.14 2.59 18.13
N GLU A 23 3.89 2.22 17.90
CA GLU A 23 3.38 0.90 18.22
C GLU A 23 3.49 -0.02 17.01
N GLN A 24 3.79 -1.30 17.26
CA GLN A 24 3.71 -2.33 16.21
C GLN A 24 2.28 -2.77 16.03
N VAL A 25 1.80 -2.77 14.80
CA VAL A 25 0.43 -3.13 14.45
C VAL A 25 0.41 -4.01 13.20
N ASP A 26 -0.60 -4.85 13.11
CA ASP A 26 -0.85 -5.63 11.89
C ASP A 26 -1.69 -4.79 10.93
N ILE A 27 -1.06 -4.31 9.87
CA ILE A 27 -1.72 -3.45 8.88
C ILE A 27 -2.85 -4.16 8.11
N THR A 28 -2.90 -5.49 8.14
CA THR A 28 -3.98 -6.25 7.49
C THR A 28 -5.30 -6.20 8.27
N GLN A 29 -5.24 -5.84 9.56
CA GLN A 29 -6.44 -5.72 10.38
C GLN A 29 -7.23 -4.47 10.02
N ARG A 30 -8.56 -4.59 10.06
CA ARG A 30 -9.44 -3.44 9.82
C ARG A 30 -9.41 -2.50 11.02
N ILE A 31 -9.38 -1.22 10.73
CA ILE A 31 -9.42 -0.15 11.74
C ILE A 31 -10.78 0.56 11.73
N THR A 32 -11.60 0.29 10.72
CA THR A 32 -12.97 0.76 10.60
C THR A 32 -13.88 -0.45 10.40
N ASP A 33 -15.15 -0.22 10.14
CA ASP A 33 -16.11 -1.27 9.79
C ASP A 33 -16.09 -1.63 8.30
N ALA A 34 -15.17 -1.05 7.51
CA ALA A 34 -15.03 -1.35 6.09
C ALA A 34 -14.59 -2.81 5.90
N PRO A 35 -15.30 -3.60 5.07
CA PRO A 35 -14.93 -5.01 4.87
C PRO A 35 -13.66 -5.21 4.04
N TRP A 36 -13.34 -4.29 3.15
CA TRP A 36 -12.16 -4.36 2.28
C TRP A 36 -11.12 -3.33 2.69
N LYS A 37 -9.88 -3.54 2.28
CA LYS A 37 -8.76 -2.66 2.61
C LYS A 37 -7.84 -2.47 1.42
N MET A 38 -7.44 -1.23 1.16
CA MET A 38 -6.41 -0.91 0.19
C MET A 38 -5.15 -0.44 0.90
N ILE A 39 -4.06 -1.14 0.69
CA ILE A 39 -2.73 -0.81 1.21
C ILE A 39 -1.92 -0.22 0.07
N VAL A 40 -1.51 1.04 0.22
CA VAL A 40 -0.65 1.72 -0.74
C VAL A 40 0.78 1.67 -0.22
N VAL A 41 1.66 1.00 -0.96
CA VAL A 41 3.09 0.99 -0.65
C VAL A 41 3.74 2.10 -1.47
N TYR A 42 4.50 2.95 -0.81
CA TYR A 42 5.18 4.07 -1.46
C TYR A 42 6.67 4.06 -1.10
N ARG A 43 7.46 4.75 -1.91
CA ARG A 43 8.92 4.73 -1.81
C ARG A 43 9.43 5.36 -0.51
N GLY A 44 8.86 6.50 -0.12
CA GLY A 44 9.23 7.23 1.08
C GLY A 44 9.15 8.73 0.90
N GLN A 45 9.59 9.47 1.92
CA GLN A 45 9.54 10.93 1.93
C GLN A 45 10.37 11.58 0.80
N HIS A 46 11.39 10.87 0.32
CA HIS A 46 12.30 11.36 -0.71
C HIS A 46 11.68 11.39 -2.11
N CYS A 47 10.46 10.89 -2.27
CA CYS A 47 9.80 10.69 -3.56
C CYS A 47 8.68 11.71 -3.77
N PRO A 48 8.88 12.78 -4.59
CA PRO A 48 7.84 13.78 -4.85
C PRO A 48 6.59 13.20 -5.52
N MET A 49 6.76 12.19 -6.39
CA MET A 49 5.64 11.52 -7.06
C MET A 49 4.78 10.75 -6.07
N CYS A 50 5.38 10.17 -5.03
CA CYS A 50 4.65 9.49 -3.96
C CYS A 50 3.85 10.49 -3.12
N THR A 51 4.45 11.61 -2.77
CA THR A 51 3.78 12.70 -2.05
C THR A 51 2.56 13.19 -2.83
N LYS A 52 2.73 13.40 -4.13
CA LYS A 52 1.64 13.83 -5.01
C LYS A 52 0.51 12.80 -5.06
N GLN A 53 0.86 11.52 -5.16
CA GLN A 53 -0.15 10.45 -5.19
C GLN A 53 -0.91 10.37 -3.87
N LEU A 54 -0.22 10.41 -2.74
CA LEU A 54 -0.85 10.32 -1.42
C LEU A 54 -1.80 11.50 -1.18
N ASN A 55 -1.39 12.72 -1.53
CA ASN A 55 -2.23 13.90 -1.39
C ASN A 55 -3.44 13.86 -2.32
N ALA A 56 -3.29 13.33 -3.53
CA ALA A 56 -4.42 13.15 -4.45
C ALA A 56 -5.38 12.07 -3.94
N LEU A 57 -4.84 10.97 -3.41
CA LEU A 57 -5.64 9.87 -2.85
C LEU A 57 -6.48 10.33 -1.64
N ALA A 58 -5.96 11.26 -0.84
CA ALA A 58 -6.68 11.80 0.31
C ALA A 58 -8.02 12.44 -0.06
N LYS A 59 -8.14 12.96 -1.28
CA LYS A 59 -9.38 13.54 -1.80
C LYS A 59 -10.41 12.47 -2.21
N MET A 60 -10.00 11.22 -2.28
CA MET A 60 -10.83 10.09 -2.72
C MET A 60 -11.15 9.11 -1.58
N THR A 61 -10.62 9.33 -0.38
CA THR A 61 -10.80 8.40 0.75
C THR A 61 -12.25 8.15 1.07
N GLN A 62 -13.09 9.19 1.02
CA GLN A 62 -14.52 9.04 1.27
C GLN A 62 -15.19 8.20 0.19
N ASP A 63 -14.80 8.37 -1.07
CA ASP A 63 -15.33 7.57 -2.18
C ASP A 63 -15.01 6.09 -2.01
N PHE A 64 -13.77 5.77 -1.57
CA PHE A 64 -13.39 4.39 -1.24
C PHE A 64 -14.18 3.86 -0.04
N LYS A 65 -14.34 4.67 0.99
CA LYS A 65 -15.14 4.29 2.16
C LYS A 65 -16.60 3.98 1.76
N ASP A 66 -17.17 4.79 0.88
CA ASP A 66 -18.56 4.63 0.42
C ASP A 66 -18.76 3.29 -0.30
N ILE A 67 -17.72 2.72 -0.89
CA ILE A 67 -17.78 1.39 -1.52
C ILE A 67 -17.22 0.28 -0.61
N GLY A 68 -16.99 0.57 0.67
CA GLY A 68 -16.59 -0.41 1.67
C GLY A 68 -15.10 -0.72 1.72
N VAL A 69 -14.24 0.22 1.32
CA VAL A 69 -12.78 0.06 1.32
C VAL A 69 -12.14 1.09 2.22
N GLU A 70 -11.40 0.65 3.23
CA GLU A 70 -10.53 1.55 3.99
C GLU A 70 -9.16 1.66 3.33
N VAL A 71 -8.55 2.86 3.39
CA VAL A 71 -7.28 3.17 2.75
C VAL A 71 -6.21 3.40 3.80
N VAL A 72 -5.05 2.78 3.63
CA VAL A 72 -3.85 3.04 4.42
C VAL A 72 -2.64 3.07 3.50
N ALA A 73 -1.53 3.65 3.96
CA ALA A 73 -0.28 3.66 3.22
C ALA A 73 0.90 3.29 4.13
N VAL A 74 1.95 2.72 3.54
CA VAL A 74 3.12 2.26 4.27
C VAL A 74 4.38 2.40 3.42
N SER A 75 5.49 2.71 4.07
CA SER A 75 6.82 2.72 3.45
C SER A 75 7.87 2.09 4.37
N GLY A 76 9.07 1.94 3.83
CA GLY A 76 10.24 1.52 4.61
C GLY A 76 10.92 2.65 5.38
N ASP A 77 10.37 3.85 5.36
CA ASP A 77 10.92 4.97 6.11
C ASP A 77 10.98 4.69 7.60
N SER A 78 11.88 5.39 8.29
CA SER A 78 11.92 5.44 9.74
C SER A 78 10.84 6.37 10.29
N HIS A 79 10.65 6.35 11.61
CA HIS A 79 9.74 7.27 12.28
C HIS A 79 10.09 8.74 11.97
N ASP A 80 11.35 9.10 12.09
CA ASP A 80 11.79 10.48 11.87
C ASP A 80 11.60 10.93 10.42
N GLN A 81 11.78 10.02 9.47
CA GLN A 81 11.54 10.29 8.06
C GLN A 81 10.05 10.52 7.79
N LEU A 82 9.17 9.72 8.39
CA LEU A 82 7.73 9.94 8.28
C LEU A 82 7.31 11.26 8.91
N GLU A 83 7.84 11.59 10.09
CA GLU A 83 7.56 12.87 10.74
C GLU A 83 7.95 14.06 9.85
N ALA A 84 9.11 13.99 9.23
CA ALA A 84 9.54 15.01 8.27
C ALA A 84 8.63 15.09 7.04
N HIS A 85 8.12 13.94 6.61
CA HIS A 85 7.21 13.85 5.44
C HIS A 85 5.89 14.55 5.68
N PHE A 86 5.39 14.56 6.91
CA PHE A 86 4.11 15.22 7.25
C PHE A 86 4.07 16.70 6.85
N GLU A 87 5.20 17.38 6.78
CA GLU A 87 5.26 18.77 6.34
C GLU A 87 4.76 18.96 4.89
N LYS A 88 4.83 17.90 4.08
CA LYS A 88 4.46 17.91 2.65
C LYS A 88 3.14 17.17 2.38
N LEU A 89 2.57 16.54 3.40
CA LEU A 89 1.39 15.71 3.25
C LEU A 89 0.15 16.40 3.80
N ASP A 90 -0.94 16.31 3.04
CA ASP A 90 -2.28 16.67 3.47
C ASP A 90 -3.17 15.44 3.26
N VAL A 91 -3.05 14.48 4.18
CA VAL A 91 -3.73 13.19 4.09
C VAL A 91 -4.65 12.96 5.29
N ASN A 92 -5.69 12.18 5.06
CA ASN A 92 -6.72 11.87 6.05
C ASN A 92 -6.86 10.35 6.27
N PHE A 93 -5.84 9.58 5.91
CA PHE A 93 -5.78 8.14 6.16
C PHE A 93 -4.51 7.81 6.93
N PRO A 94 -4.46 6.67 7.64
CA PRO A 94 -3.28 6.29 8.41
C PRO A 94 -2.06 6.04 7.54
N LEU A 95 -0.90 6.52 8.04
CA LEU A 95 0.42 6.26 7.46
C LEU A 95 1.21 5.40 8.42
N TYR A 96 1.84 4.36 7.88
CA TYR A 96 2.69 3.45 8.63
C TYR A 96 4.11 3.50 8.10
N TYR A 97 5.07 3.03 8.89
CA TYR A 97 6.48 3.03 8.54
C TYR A 97 7.14 1.73 9.01
N ASN A 98 8.44 1.59 8.78
CA ASN A 98 9.22 0.40 9.11
C ASN A 98 8.79 -0.86 8.36
N LEU A 99 8.32 -0.73 7.12
CA LEU A 99 8.18 -1.90 6.25
C LEU A 99 9.60 -2.43 5.97
N THR A 100 9.89 -3.66 6.41
CA THR A 100 11.23 -4.23 6.33
C THR A 100 11.55 -4.76 4.93
N LEU A 101 12.85 -4.91 4.64
CA LEU A 101 13.29 -5.53 3.37
C LEU A 101 12.77 -6.97 3.24
N GLU A 102 12.74 -7.71 4.34
CA GLU A 102 12.19 -9.06 4.36
C GLU A 102 10.71 -9.05 3.95
N GLN A 103 9.91 -8.14 4.53
CA GLN A 103 8.50 -7.98 4.18
C GLN A 103 8.31 -7.56 2.72
N MET A 104 9.12 -6.62 2.24
CA MET A 104 9.09 -6.21 0.84
C MET A 104 9.34 -7.39 -0.10
N THR A 105 10.30 -8.25 0.25
CA THR A 105 10.63 -9.45 -0.53
C THR A 105 9.49 -10.47 -0.49
N GLU A 106 8.91 -10.72 0.68
CA GLU A 106 7.77 -11.63 0.84
C GLU A 106 6.54 -11.15 0.04
N LEU A 107 6.32 -9.84 0.02
CA LEU A 107 5.25 -9.25 -0.78
C LEU A 107 5.55 -9.28 -2.29
N GLY A 108 6.77 -9.63 -2.67
CA GLY A 108 7.18 -9.68 -4.08
C GLY A 108 7.34 -8.30 -4.70
N LEU A 109 7.63 -7.28 -3.91
CA LEU A 109 7.78 -5.92 -4.39
C LEU A 109 9.12 -5.74 -5.10
N TYR A 110 9.18 -4.77 -6.01
CA TYR A 110 10.45 -4.31 -6.55
C TYR A 110 11.13 -3.42 -5.50
N ILE A 111 12.41 -3.64 -5.28
CA ILE A 111 13.19 -2.93 -4.26
C ILE A 111 14.35 -2.23 -4.95
N SER A 112 14.53 -0.94 -4.65
CA SER A 112 15.62 -0.14 -5.18
C SER A 112 16.58 0.28 -4.09
N GLU A 113 17.85 0.42 -4.47
CA GLU A 113 18.83 1.06 -3.61
C GLU A 113 18.88 2.56 -3.87
N PRO A 114 19.18 3.37 -2.85
CA PRO A 114 19.34 4.80 -3.06
C PRO A 114 20.45 5.09 -4.10
N ARG A 115 20.19 6.07 -4.96
CA ARG A 115 21.21 6.53 -5.93
C ARG A 115 22.40 7.20 -5.23
N SER A 116 22.12 7.79 -4.06
CA SER A 116 23.10 8.47 -3.22
C SER A 116 22.55 8.69 -1.82
N ASN A 117 23.40 9.10 -0.88
CA ASN A 117 22.97 9.44 0.49
C ASN A 117 22.00 10.63 0.55
N THR A 118 21.91 11.41 -0.53
CA THR A 118 20.98 12.54 -0.61
C THR A 118 19.57 12.12 -1.03
N GLU A 119 19.42 10.94 -1.62
CA GLU A 119 18.09 10.42 -1.96
C GLU A 119 17.39 9.90 -0.69
N THR A 120 17.96 8.90 -0.07
CA THR A 120 17.56 8.39 1.25
C THR A 120 18.69 7.53 1.81
N ASP A 121 18.57 7.05 3.03
CA ASP A 121 19.61 6.28 3.73
C ASP A 121 19.36 4.78 3.78
N HIS A 122 18.33 4.28 3.09
CA HIS A 122 17.96 2.86 3.11
C HIS A 122 17.39 2.40 1.76
N PRO A 123 17.49 1.10 1.42
CA PRO A 123 16.73 0.54 0.31
C PRO A 123 15.23 0.68 0.55
N PHE A 124 14.47 0.78 -0.51
CA PHE A 124 13.05 1.06 -0.42
C PHE A 124 12.25 0.30 -1.48
N ALA A 125 10.96 0.05 -1.18
CA ALA A 125 10.04 -0.55 -2.13
C ALA A 125 9.66 0.45 -3.21
N GLU A 126 9.58 0.00 -4.44
CA GLU A 126 8.93 0.73 -5.53
C GLU A 126 7.41 0.65 -5.36
N PRO A 127 6.61 1.49 -6.03
CA PRO A 127 5.17 1.61 -5.78
C PRO A 127 4.40 0.30 -5.93
N ALA A 128 3.46 0.07 -5.02
CA ALA A 128 2.54 -1.05 -5.13
C ALA A 128 1.20 -0.71 -4.49
N ILE A 129 0.15 -1.40 -4.95
CA ILE A 129 -1.18 -1.33 -4.36
C ILE A 129 -1.66 -2.75 -4.13
N ILE A 130 -2.08 -3.02 -2.91
CA ILE A 130 -2.63 -4.31 -2.50
C ILE A 130 -4.03 -4.08 -1.98
N VAL A 131 -5.03 -4.67 -2.64
CA VAL A 131 -6.42 -4.61 -2.18
C VAL A 131 -6.79 -5.96 -1.59
N LEU A 132 -7.21 -5.94 -0.33
CA LEU A 132 -7.65 -7.12 0.40
C LEU A 132 -9.17 -7.16 0.50
N ASN A 133 -9.77 -8.31 0.24
CA ASN A 133 -11.19 -8.54 0.46
C ASN A 133 -11.48 -8.91 1.93
N GLU A 134 -12.74 -9.22 2.25
CA GLU A 134 -13.15 -9.51 3.63
C GLU A 134 -12.48 -10.74 4.25
N GLN A 135 -11.95 -11.65 3.43
CA GLN A 135 -11.19 -12.83 3.88
C GLN A 135 -9.69 -12.58 3.91
N ASN A 136 -9.24 -11.33 3.72
CA ASN A 136 -7.83 -10.95 3.57
C ASN A 136 -7.14 -11.67 2.41
N GLN A 137 -7.89 -12.05 1.39
CA GLN A 137 -7.31 -12.50 0.12
C GLN A 137 -6.93 -11.29 -0.72
N VAL A 138 -5.84 -11.42 -1.46
CA VAL A 138 -5.38 -10.39 -2.38
C VAL A 138 -6.29 -10.34 -3.59
N GLN A 139 -7.14 -9.33 -3.65
CA GLN A 139 -8.09 -9.12 -4.74
C GLN A 139 -7.43 -8.41 -5.92
N VAL A 140 -6.62 -7.39 -5.64
CA VAL A 140 -5.84 -6.64 -6.63
C VAL A 140 -4.42 -6.51 -6.15
N LEU A 141 -3.47 -6.81 -7.03
CA LEU A 141 -2.05 -6.65 -6.78
C LEU A 141 -1.44 -5.90 -7.95
N ASP A 142 -1.16 -4.61 -7.76
CA ASP A 142 -0.50 -3.78 -8.74
C ASP A 142 0.91 -3.45 -8.24
N LYS A 143 1.93 -3.76 -9.05
CA LYS A 143 3.33 -3.51 -8.71
C LYS A 143 4.02 -2.81 -9.86
N SER A 144 4.79 -1.77 -9.56
CA SER A 144 5.59 -1.05 -10.53
C SER A 144 7.04 -1.01 -10.10
N ASN A 145 7.97 -1.00 -11.06
CA ASN A 145 9.39 -0.80 -10.77
C ASN A 145 9.83 0.66 -10.96
N SER A 146 8.89 1.57 -11.11
CA SER A 146 9.18 2.97 -11.40
C SER A 146 8.21 3.89 -10.65
N PRO A 147 8.69 5.02 -10.11
CA PRO A 147 7.81 6.00 -9.46
C PRO A 147 6.84 6.66 -10.43
N PHE A 148 7.06 6.53 -11.73
CA PHE A 148 6.26 7.17 -12.78
C PHE A 148 5.13 6.27 -13.30
N SER A 149 5.14 4.99 -12.97
CA SER A 149 4.13 4.03 -13.42
C SER A 149 3.18 3.71 -12.28
N ARG A 150 2.00 4.32 -12.33
CA ARG A 150 1.00 4.21 -11.26
C ARG A 150 -0.38 4.01 -11.86
N PRO A 151 -1.26 3.22 -11.21
CA PRO A 151 -2.63 3.07 -11.70
C PRO A 151 -3.41 4.36 -11.52
N ASP A 152 -4.38 4.57 -12.41
CA ASP A 152 -5.38 5.63 -12.27
C ASP A 152 -6.30 5.28 -11.11
N MET A 153 -6.33 6.13 -10.08
CA MET A 153 -7.11 5.86 -8.86
C MET A 153 -8.62 5.92 -9.12
N GLN A 154 -9.08 6.75 -10.04
CA GLN A 154 -10.50 6.81 -10.38
C GLN A 154 -10.94 5.51 -11.08
N GLN A 155 -10.13 5.00 -11.97
CA GLN A 155 -10.40 3.72 -12.64
C GLN A 155 -10.38 2.57 -11.63
N LEU A 156 -9.43 2.58 -10.71
CA LEU A 156 -9.34 1.56 -9.66
C LEU A 156 -10.58 1.61 -8.75
N LEU A 157 -11.00 2.80 -8.33
CA LEU A 157 -12.21 3.00 -7.53
C LEU A 157 -13.44 2.41 -8.24
N SER A 158 -13.64 2.78 -9.50
CA SER A 158 -14.77 2.28 -10.32
C SER A 158 -14.71 0.77 -10.49
N GLY A 159 -13.52 0.22 -10.70
CA GLY A 159 -13.30 -1.21 -10.87
C GLY A 159 -13.58 -2.00 -9.59
N ILE A 160 -13.15 -1.50 -8.45
CA ILE A 160 -13.43 -2.13 -7.15
C ILE A 160 -14.92 -2.07 -6.85
N GLN A 161 -15.57 -0.95 -7.12
CA GLN A 161 -17.02 -0.81 -6.96
C GLN A 161 -17.75 -1.86 -7.81
N TYR A 162 -17.40 -1.98 -9.09
CA TYR A 162 -17.96 -3.00 -9.97
C TYR A 162 -17.74 -4.41 -9.43
N THR A 163 -16.53 -4.69 -8.98
CA THR A 163 -16.15 -6.00 -8.44
C THR A 163 -17.03 -6.38 -7.26
N ARG A 164 -17.27 -5.44 -6.34
CA ARG A 164 -18.09 -5.69 -5.16
C ARG A 164 -19.58 -5.81 -5.49
N GLU A 165 -20.08 -4.99 -6.40
CA GLU A 165 -21.49 -5.00 -6.78
C GLU A 165 -21.89 -6.23 -7.61
N ASN A 166 -20.94 -6.81 -8.34
CA ASN A 166 -21.20 -7.90 -9.28
C ASN A 166 -20.54 -9.22 -8.91
N ASP A 167 -19.94 -9.28 -7.71
CA ASP A 167 -19.21 -10.47 -7.24
C ASP A 167 -18.20 -10.95 -8.29
N TYR A 168 -17.46 -10.00 -8.87
CA TYR A 168 -16.48 -10.28 -9.91
C TYR A 168 -15.30 -11.06 -9.30
N PRO A 169 -14.87 -12.16 -9.93
CA PRO A 169 -13.87 -13.03 -9.32
C PRO A 169 -12.49 -12.40 -9.29
N ILE A 170 -11.65 -12.90 -8.37
CA ILE A 170 -10.24 -12.54 -8.36
C ILE A 170 -9.61 -13.04 -9.66
N ARG A 171 -8.90 -12.18 -10.36
CA ARG A 171 -8.25 -12.50 -11.63
C ARG A 171 -6.77 -12.78 -11.42
N GLY A 172 -6.14 -13.38 -12.43
CA GLY A 172 -4.71 -13.66 -12.41
C GLY A 172 -4.34 -14.89 -11.58
N THR A 173 -5.25 -15.87 -11.49
CA THR A 173 -5.09 -17.04 -10.63
C THR A 173 -4.73 -18.33 -11.38
N PHE A 174 -4.53 -18.27 -12.71
CA PHE A 174 -4.12 -19.44 -13.49
C PHE A 174 -2.72 -19.91 -13.06
N SER A 175 -2.60 -21.21 -12.86
CA SER A 175 -1.33 -21.82 -12.45
C SER A 175 -0.94 -22.99 -13.33
#